data_ea31588b647f9008313d345ba7135525
#
_entry.id   ea31588b647f9008313d345ba7135525
#
_cell.length_a   1.000
_cell.length_b   1.000
_cell.length_c   1.000
_cell.angle_alpha   90.00
_cell.angle_beta   90.00
_cell.angle_gamma   90.00
#
_symmetry.space_group_name_H-M   'P 1'
#
loop_
_entity.id
_entity.type
_entity.pdbx_description
1 polymer ?
#
loop_
_entity_poly.entity_id
_entity_poly.type
_entity_poly.pdbx_seq_one_letter_code
_entity_poly.pdbx_strand_id
1 'polypeptide(L)'
;KNQYEYIINLQGDIPDISPLSIKKLASIIKIKEVEMATLASKVGDNKAVKDKNIVKVALCKHGNLHRGLYFSRSPVPYGANEFYEHIGIYAYKINTLKKFVSLKEGELEKVESLEQLRALEYGMQIIVGKVNKAPYSIDTPEDLKNFLKRVNK
;
A
#
# COMPACT_ATOMS: atom_id res chain seq x y z
N LYS A 1 -25.55 5.09 -14.65
CA LYS A 1 -24.69 3.89 -14.50
C LYS A 1 -23.24 4.36 -14.46
N ASN A 2 -22.43 3.86 -13.50
CA ASN A 2 -21.01 4.13 -13.49
C ASN A 2 -20.40 3.46 -14.75
N GLN A 3 -19.54 4.18 -15.46
CA GLN A 3 -18.84 3.69 -16.65
C GLN A 3 -17.75 2.67 -16.27
N TYR A 4 -17.24 2.73 -15.03
CA TYR A 4 -16.16 1.90 -14.52
C TYR A 4 -16.59 1.19 -13.24
N GLU A 5 -16.09 -0.04 -13.01
CA GLU A 5 -16.38 -0.83 -11.82
C GLU A 5 -15.36 -0.58 -10.70
N TYR A 6 -14.12 -0.31 -11.06
CA TYR A 6 -13.02 -0.07 -10.12
C TYR A 6 -12.05 0.99 -10.66
N ILE A 7 -11.29 1.57 -9.75
CA ILE A 7 -10.24 2.55 -10.03
C ILE A 7 -8.94 2.06 -9.40
N ILE A 8 -7.83 2.25 -10.09
CA ILE A 8 -6.49 2.10 -9.55
C ILE A 8 -5.89 3.50 -9.42
N ASN A 9 -5.53 3.88 -8.20
CA ASN A 9 -4.82 5.11 -7.90
C ASN A 9 -3.32 4.83 -7.89
N LEU A 10 -2.65 5.26 -8.95
CA LEU A 10 -1.20 5.21 -9.08
C LEU A 10 -0.62 6.56 -8.68
N GLN A 11 0.18 6.58 -7.64
CA GLN A 11 0.80 7.80 -7.12
C GLN A 11 2.03 8.19 -7.96
N GLY A 12 2.27 9.51 -8.08
CA GLY A 12 3.35 10.04 -8.91
C GLY A 12 4.76 9.87 -8.34
N ASP A 13 4.86 9.54 -7.05
CA ASP A 13 6.11 9.33 -6.31
C ASP A 13 6.75 7.94 -6.50
N ILE A 14 6.08 7.02 -7.22
CA ILE A 14 6.58 5.67 -7.52
C ILE A 14 6.76 5.44 -9.04
N PRO A 15 7.70 6.14 -9.69
CA PRO A 15 7.80 6.20 -11.15
C PRO A 15 8.20 4.88 -11.82
N ASP A 16 8.84 3.94 -11.10
CA ASP A 16 9.31 2.66 -11.64
C ASP A 16 8.44 1.46 -11.22
N ILE A 17 7.19 1.70 -10.86
CA ILE A 17 6.30 0.60 -10.51
C ILE A 17 6.18 -0.41 -11.66
N SER A 18 6.38 -1.68 -11.34
CA SER A 18 6.30 -2.75 -12.33
C SER A 18 4.89 -2.89 -12.91
N PRO A 19 4.73 -3.01 -14.24
CA PRO A 19 3.45 -3.36 -14.86
C PRO A 19 2.84 -4.65 -14.31
N LEU A 20 3.66 -5.59 -13.85
CA LEU A 20 3.20 -6.83 -13.19
C LEU A 20 2.55 -6.54 -11.84
N SER A 21 3.05 -5.56 -11.09
CA SER A 21 2.44 -5.12 -9.83
C SER A 21 1.07 -4.51 -10.07
N ILE A 22 0.93 -3.64 -11.07
CA ILE A 22 -0.36 -3.05 -11.47
C ILE A 22 -1.34 -4.14 -11.93
N LYS A 23 -0.91 -5.08 -12.77
CA LYS A 23 -1.74 -6.23 -13.20
C LYS A 23 -2.18 -7.09 -12.03
N LYS A 24 -1.29 -7.35 -11.05
CA LYS A 24 -1.62 -8.09 -9.84
C LYS A 24 -2.68 -7.36 -9.02
N LEU A 25 -2.53 -6.06 -8.80
CA LEU A 25 -3.52 -5.26 -8.07
C LEU A 25 -4.87 -5.26 -8.79
N ALA A 26 -4.86 -5.12 -10.13
CA ALA A 26 -6.07 -5.20 -10.96
C ALA A 26 -6.74 -6.58 -10.87
N SER A 27 -5.98 -7.67 -10.76
CA SER A 27 -6.56 -9.00 -10.59
C SER A 27 -7.21 -9.19 -9.22
N ILE A 28 -6.63 -8.60 -8.17
CA ILE A 28 -7.15 -8.68 -6.81
C ILE A 28 -8.47 -7.93 -6.68
N ILE A 29 -8.56 -6.68 -7.20
CA ILE A 29 -9.79 -5.88 -7.08
C ILE A 29 -10.97 -6.44 -7.89
N LYS A 30 -10.72 -7.29 -8.87
CA LYS A 30 -11.77 -8.01 -9.63
C LYS A 30 -12.44 -9.14 -8.83
N ILE A 31 -11.82 -9.60 -7.75
CA ILE A 31 -12.43 -10.58 -6.85
C ILE A 31 -13.68 -9.96 -6.23
N LYS A 32 -14.82 -10.66 -6.29
CA LYS A 32 -16.14 -10.13 -5.94
C LYS A 32 -16.19 -9.51 -4.53
N GLU A 33 -15.56 -10.16 -3.59
CA GLU A 33 -15.57 -9.80 -2.15
C GLU A 33 -14.55 -8.69 -1.81
N VAL A 34 -13.64 -8.36 -2.74
CA VAL A 34 -12.62 -7.33 -2.51
C VAL A 34 -13.15 -5.96 -2.92
N GLU A 35 -13.17 -5.03 -1.99
CA GLU A 35 -13.64 -3.66 -2.20
C GLU A 35 -12.51 -2.63 -2.24
N MET A 36 -11.42 -2.88 -1.49
CA MET A 36 -10.21 -2.08 -1.45
C MET A 36 -8.99 -2.99 -1.39
N ALA A 37 -7.98 -2.69 -2.19
CA ALA A 37 -6.75 -3.47 -2.25
C ALA A 37 -5.51 -2.59 -2.37
N THR A 38 -4.39 -3.10 -1.89
CA THR A 38 -3.06 -2.51 -2.04
C THR A 38 -2.00 -3.59 -2.21
N LEU A 39 -0.74 -3.21 -2.28
CA LEU A 39 0.38 -4.14 -2.41
C LEU A 39 1.36 -3.98 -1.25
N ALA A 40 2.14 -5.04 -1.01
CA ALA A 40 3.27 -5.02 -0.11
C ALA A 40 4.40 -5.91 -0.63
N SER A 41 5.63 -5.61 -0.25
CA SER A 41 6.79 -6.48 -0.48
C SER A 41 7.52 -6.78 0.84
N LYS A 42 8.31 -7.83 0.84
CA LYS A 42 9.16 -8.14 2.00
C LYS A 42 10.23 -7.06 2.15
N VAL A 43 10.41 -6.57 3.36
CA VAL A 43 11.49 -5.61 3.68
C VAL A 43 12.84 -6.30 3.53
N GLY A 44 13.80 -5.62 2.89
CA GLY A 44 15.07 -6.22 2.52
C GLY A 44 16.02 -6.48 3.69
N ASP A 45 16.12 -5.55 4.65
CA ASP A 45 17.06 -5.63 5.76
C ASP A 45 16.58 -4.92 7.03
N ASN A 46 17.32 -5.11 8.12
CA ASN A 46 16.99 -4.53 9.42
C ASN A 46 17.08 -2.99 9.46
N LYS A 47 17.86 -2.35 8.58
CA LYS A 47 17.93 -0.90 8.49
C LYS A 47 16.65 -0.35 7.89
N ALA A 48 16.17 -0.96 6.81
CA ALA A 48 14.89 -0.62 6.19
C ALA A 48 13.70 -0.84 7.13
N VAL A 49 13.74 -1.87 7.98
CA VAL A 49 12.68 -2.09 9.01
C VAL A 49 12.56 -0.90 9.96
N LYS A 50 13.68 -0.27 10.34
CA LYS A 50 13.71 0.88 11.27
C LYS A 50 13.49 2.23 10.59
N ASP A 51 13.52 2.28 9.26
CA ASP A 51 13.30 3.51 8.51
C ASP A 51 11.83 3.94 8.61
N LYS A 52 11.58 5.15 9.10
CA LYS A 52 10.24 5.74 9.27
C LYS A 52 9.58 6.11 7.93
N ASN A 53 10.37 6.29 6.87
CA ASN A 53 9.85 6.57 5.53
C ASN A 53 9.27 5.31 4.89
N ILE A 54 9.75 4.14 5.27
CA ILE A 54 9.19 2.86 4.86
C ILE A 54 8.03 2.52 5.78
N VAL A 55 6.81 2.54 5.25
CA VAL A 55 5.61 2.14 5.99
C VAL A 55 5.53 0.62 6.06
N LYS A 56 5.45 0.06 7.27
CA LYS A 56 5.26 -1.37 7.49
C LYS A 56 3.78 -1.72 7.57
N VAL A 57 3.43 -2.92 7.14
CA VAL A 57 2.06 -3.45 7.25
C VAL A 57 2.05 -4.77 7.98
N ALA A 58 1.24 -4.85 9.04
CA ALA A 58 0.94 -6.10 9.70
C ALA A 58 -0.10 -6.88 8.88
N LEU A 59 0.25 -8.11 8.48
CA LEU A 59 -0.55 -8.93 7.59
C LEU A 59 -1.12 -10.16 8.30
N CYS A 60 -2.38 -10.50 8.00
CA CYS A 60 -2.91 -11.83 8.29
C CYS A 60 -3.30 -12.56 7.02
N LYS A 61 -3.28 -13.88 7.05
CA LYS A 61 -3.71 -14.72 5.93
C LYS A 61 -5.23 -14.55 5.71
N HIS A 62 -5.64 -14.42 4.45
CA HIS A 62 -7.03 -14.30 4.02
C HIS A 62 -7.25 -15.09 2.72
N GLY A 63 -7.61 -16.35 2.84
CA GLY A 63 -7.63 -17.29 1.70
C GLY A 63 -6.24 -17.40 1.07
N ASN A 64 -6.17 -17.14 -0.24
CA ASN A 64 -4.92 -17.10 -1.02
C ASN A 64 -4.25 -15.71 -1.03
N LEU A 65 -4.84 -14.73 -0.33
CA LEU A 65 -4.36 -13.37 -0.19
C LEU A 65 -4.03 -13.05 1.26
N HIS A 66 -3.76 -11.79 1.55
CA HIS A 66 -3.56 -11.28 2.89
C HIS A 66 -4.48 -10.08 3.13
N ARG A 67 -4.83 -9.86 4.40
CA ARG A 67 -5.51 -8.64 4.83
C ARG A 67 -4.52 -7.81 5.65
N GLY A 68 -4.47 -6.51 5.38
CA GLY A 68 -3.76 -5.55 6.20
C GLY A 68 -4.54 -5.31 7.51
N LEU A 69 -3.87 -5.58 8.63
CA LEU A 69 -4.44 -5.37 9.96
C LEU A 69 -4.11 -4.00 10.52
N TYR A 70 -2.90 -3.51 10.22
CA TYR A 70 -2.42 -2.19 10.63
C TYR A 70 -1.27 -1.75 9.76
N PHE A 71 -1.12 -0.43 9.56
CA PHE A 71 -0.02 0.19 8.85
C PHE A 71 0.68 1.14 9.83
N SER A 72 2.02 1.11 9.85
CA SER A 72 2.79 1.93 10.78
C SER A 72 4.15 2.32 10.22
N ARG A 73 4.62 3.49 10.61
CA ARG A 73 6.01 3.90 10.42
C ARG A 73 6.96 3.17 11.36
N SER A 74 6.45 2.66 12.50
CA SER A 74 7.19 1.79 13.40
C SER A 74 7.27 0.36 12.90
N PRO A 75 8.27 -0.45 13.33
CA PRO A 75 8.29 -1.88 13.05
C PRO A 75 7.07 -2.60 13.63
N VAL A 76 6.24 -3.19 12.78
CA VAL A 76 5.07 -3.99 13.16
C VAL A 76 5.01 -5.26 12.32
N PRO A 77 4.58 -6.41 12.93
CA PRO A 77 4.28 -6.62 14.34
C PRO A 77 5.55 -6.81 15.21
N TYR A 78 5.44 -6.59 16.53
CA TYR A 78 6.55 -6.81 17.46
C TYR A 78 7.02 -8.28 17.41
N GLY A 79 8.34 -8.47 17.41
CA GLY A 79 8.96 -9.81 17.42
C GLY A 79 8.86 -10.58 16.12
N ALA A 80 8.43 -9.96 15.02
CA ALA A 80 8.35 -10.63 13.71
C ALA A 80 9.74 -10.97 13.17
N ASN A 81 9.86 -12.15 12.53
CA ASN A 81 11.05 -12.54 11.76
C ASN A 81 11.06 -11.93 10.35
N GLU A 82 9.90 -11.52 9.84
CA GLU A 82 9.73 -10.92 8.52
C GLU A 82 8.81 -9.71 8.62
N PHE A 83 9.22 -8.62 7.99
CA PHE A 83 8.43 -7.40 7.86
C PHE A 83 8.03 -7.18 6.42
N TYR A 84 6.89 -6.52 6.22
CA TYR A 84 6.37 -6.17 4.90
C TYR A 84 6.22 -4.66 4.80
N GLU A 85 6.84 -4.09 3.76
CA GLU A 85 6.67 -2.68 3.40
C GLU A 85 5.42 -2.52 2.54
N HIS A 86 4.63 -1.54 2.86
CA HIS A 86 3.47 -1.13 2.08
C HIS A 86 3.91 -0.38 0.82
N ILE A 87 3.28 -0.68 -0.29
CA ILE A 87 3.47 0.03 -1.56
C ILE A 87 2.25 0.92 -1.80
N GLY A 88 2.47 2.24 -1.92
CA GLY A 88 1.43 3.29 -1.98
C GLY A 88 0.57 3.29 -3.25
N ILE A 89 0.20 2.13 -3.76
CA ILE A 89 -0.76 1.99 -4.86
C ILE A 89 -2.03 1.33 -4.35
N TYR A 90 -3.19 1.85 -4.74
CA TYR A 90 -4.48 1.36 -4.27
C TYR A 90 -5.44 1.06 -5.42
N ALA A 91 -6.26 0.03 -5.22
CA ALA A 91 -7.41 -0.22 -6.06
C ALA A 91 -8.68 -0.21 -5.22
N TYR A 92 -9.74 0.39 -5.76
CA TYR A 92 -11.03 0.53 -5.09
C TYR A 92 -12.15 0.15 -6.05
N LYS A 93 -13.21 -0.51 -5.53
CA LYS A 93 -14.49 -0.44 -6.20
C LYS A 93 -15.06 0.98 -6.12
N ILE A 94 -15.78 1.41 -7.12
CA ILE A 94 -16.28 2.81 -7.24
C ILE A 94 -17.05 3.25 -6.00
N ASN A 95 -17.97 2.40 -5.51
CA ASN A 95 -18.78 2.75 -4.34
C ASN A 95 -17.94 2.83 -3.06
N THR A 96 -16.94 1.97 -2.94
CA THR A 96 -16.00 1.97 -1.81
C THR A 96 -15.14 3.23 -1.81
N LEU A 97 -14.65 3.66 -2.99
CA LEU A 97 -13.92 4.92 -3.11
C LEU A 97 -14.80 6.12 -2.71
N LYS A 98 -16.05 6.19 -3.22
CA LYS A 98 -17.00 7.24 -2.84
C LYS A 98 -17.24 7.27 -1.33
N LYS A 99 -17.40 6.10 -0.68
CA LYS A 99 -17.51 5.98 0.76
C LYS A 99 -16.24 6.48 1.44
N PHE A 100 -15.07 6.00 1.03
CA PHE A 100 -13.79 6.36 1.63
C PHE A 100 -13.53 7.87 1.62
N VAL A 101 -13.73 8.55 0.49
CA VAL A 101 -13.51 10.00 0.39
C VAL A 101 -14.53 10.85 1.17
N SER A 102 -15.68 10.26 1.53
CA SER A 102 -16.68 10.94 2.39
C SER A 102 -16.41 10.78 3.89
N LEU A 103 -15.47 9.91 4.28
CA LEU A 103 -15.11 9.71 5.68
C LEU A 103 -14.34 10.92 6.22
N LYS A 104 -14.58 11.23 7.49
CA LYS A 104 -13.76 12.21 8.21
C LYS A 104 -12.39 11.60 8.49
N GLU A 105 -11.38 12.45 8.58
CA GLU A 105 -10.03 12.04 8.96
C GLU A 105 -10.04 11.34 10.32
N GLY A 106 -9.39 10.18 10.38
CA GLY A 106 -9.31 9.35 11.57
C GLY A 106 -8.22 9.78 12.56
N GLU A 107 -8.28 9.29 13.78
CA GLU A 107 -7.24 9.60 14.79
C GLU A 107 -5.92 8.90 14.50
N LEU A 108 -5.96 7.61 14.14
CA LEU A 108 -4.76 6.85 13.77
C LEU A 108 -4.13 7.38 12.48
N GLU A 109 -4.96 7.81 11.52
CA GLU A 109 -4.49 8.48 10.31
C GLU A 109 -3.65 9.72 10.64
N LYS A 110 -4.10 10.56 11.57
CA LYS A 110 -3.36 11.76 12.01
C LYS A 110 -2.06 11.41 12.72
N VAL A 111 -2.10 10.45 13.65
CA VAL A 111 -0.95 10.05 14.45
C VAL A 111 0.15 9.46 13.59
N GLU A 112 -0.17 8.53 12.69
CA GLU A 112 0.79 7.88 11.81
C GLU A 112 1.07 8.69 10.53
N SER A 113 0.22 9.69 10.20
CA SER A 113 0.20 10.39 8.90
C SER A 113 0.07 9.39 7.74
N LEU A 114 -0.92 8.49 7.85
CA LEU A 114 -1.17 7.39 6.92
C LEU A 114 -2.67 7.31 6.58
N GLU A 115 -3.06 7.81 5.41
CA GLU A 115 -4.44 7.95 4.98
C GLU A 115 -5.23 6.61 4.98
N GLN A 116 -4.59 5.50 4.68
CA GLN A 116 -5.23 4.18 4.66
C GLN A 116 -5.73 3.71 6.04
N LEU A 117 -5.22 4.28 7.13
CA LEU A 117 -5.71 3.97 8.47
C LEU A 117 -7.15 4.45 8.67
N ARG A 118 -7.57 5.53 8.01
CA ARG A 118 -8.97 5.95 7.97
C ARG A 118 -9.89 4.81 7.55
N ALA A 119 -9.52 4.07 6.50
CA ALA A 119 -10.32 2.93 6.07
C ALA A 119 -10.47 1.88 7.18
N LEU A 120 -9.37 1.54 7.86
CA LEU A 120 -9.38 0.56 8.95
C LEU A 120 -10.20 1.05 10.16
N GLU A 121 -10.07 2.33 10.54
CA GLU A 121 -10.83 2.93 11.65
C GLU A 121 -12.34 2.88 11.41
N TYR A 122 -12.78 2.97 10.15
CA TYR A 122 -14.19 2.84 9.77
C TYR A 122 -14.60 1.41 9.39
N GLY A 123 -13.81 0.41 9.78
CA GLY A 123 -14.14 -1.01 9.61
C GLY A 123 -14.02 -1.53 8.18
N MET A 124 -13.42 -0.77 7.26
CA MET A 124 -13.18 -1.23 5.89
C MET A 124 -12.02 -2.24 5.88
N GLN A 125 -12.11 -3.24 5.01
CA GLN A 125 -11.03 -4.21 4.84
C GLN A 125 -10.12 -3.79 3.69
N ILE A 126 -8.81 -3.89 3.91
CA ILE A 126 -7.79 -3.67 2.89
C ILE A 126 -7.13 -5.00 2.57
N ILE A 127 -7.36 -5.51 1.37
CA ILE A 127 -6.71 -6.73 0.88
C ILE A 127 -5.33 -6.38 0.32
N VAL A 128 -4.33 -7.17 0.68
CA VAL A 128 -2.93 -6.90 0.35
C VAL A 128 -2.36 -8.01 -0.52
N GLY A 129 -1.93 -7.65 -1.73
CA GLY A 129 -1.16 -8.53 -2.61
C GLY A 129 0.33 -8.43 -2.31
N LYS A 130 1.00 -9.57 -2.11
CA LYS A 130 2.45 -9.58 -1.97
C LYS A 130 3.12 -9.56 -3.35
N VAL A 131 4.14 -8.71 -3.51
CA VAL A 131 5.02 -8.67 -4.68
C VAL A 131 6.46 -8.91 -4.25
N ASN A 132 7.33 -9.25 -5.21
CA ASN A 132 8.72 -9.64 -4.89
C ASN A 132 9.59 -8.44 -4.48
N LYS A 133 9.28 -7.25 -5.00
CA LYS A 133 10.08 -6.04 -4.76
C LYS A 133 9.20 -4.81 -4.78
N ALA A 134 9.47 -3.87 -3.84
CA ALA A 134 8.88 -2.55 -3.88
C ALA A 134 9.46 -1.72 -5.04
N PRO A 135 8.67 -0.81 -5.63
CA PRO A 135 9.20 0.21 -6.52
C PRO A 135 10.09 1.18 -5.74
N TYR A 136 10.85 1.98 -6.46
CA TYR A 136 11.58 3.08 -5.86
C TYR A 136 10.60 4.23 -5.56
N SER A 137 10.58 4.73 -4.34
CA SER A 137 9.82 5.92 -3.95
C SER A 137 10.72 7.16 -4.04
N ILE A 138 10.14 8.27 -4.50
CA ILE A 138 10.81 9.58 -4.56
C ILE A 138 10.09 10.51 -3.60
N ASP A 139 10.56 10.53 -2.35
CA ASP A 139 9.99 11.36 -1.28
C ASP A 139 10.85 12.61 -1.03
N THR A 140 12.12 12.59 -1.43
CA THR A 140 13.08 13.66 -1.19
C THR A 140 13.86 14.04 -2.47
N PRO A 141 14.47 15.24 -2.54
CA PRO A 141 15.37 15.61 -3.63
C PRO A 141 16.55 14.65 -3.83
N GLU A 142 17.04 14.03 -2.74
CA GLU A 142 18.11 13.03 -2.80
C GLU A 142 17.61 11.73 -3.47
N ASP A 143 16.37 11.30 -3.18
CA ASP A 143 15.76 10.14 -3.85
C ASP A 143 15.66 10.38 -5.35
N LEU A 144 15.22 11.56 -5.78
CA LEU A 144 15.17 11.92 -7.19
C LEU A 144 16.55 11.83 -7.85
N LYS A 145 17.57 12.38 -7.20
CA LYS A 145 18.96 12.34 -7.69
C LYS A 145 19.46 10.90 -7.84
N ASN A 146 19.15 10.05 -6.86
CA ASN A 146 19.53 8.63 -6.88
C ASN A 146 18.75 7.85 -7.94
N PHE A 147 17.47 8.15 -8.12
CA PHE A 147 16.64 7.56 -9.18
C PHE A 147 17.20 7.91 -10.57
N LEU A 148 17.49 9.18 -10.84
CA LEU A 148 18.06 9.62 -12.12
C LEU A 148 19.40 8.94 -12.43
N LYS A 149 20.27 8.71 -11.44
CA LYS A 149 21.52 7.94 -11.64
C LYS A 149 21.28 6.48 -12.04
N ARG A 150 20.13 5.89 -11.64
CA ARG A 150 19.78 4.50 -11.99
C ARG A 150 19.21 4.39 -13.42
N VAL A 151 18.43 5.38 -13.85
CA VAL A 151 17.75 5.35 -15.15
C VAL A 151 18.71 5.74 -16.29
N ASN A 152 19.74 6.56 -16.00
CA ASN A 152 20.73 7.02 -16.97
C ASN A 152 21.95 6.07 -17.12
N LYS A 153 21.90 4.85 -16.56
CA LYS A 153 22.84 3.75 -16.77
C LYS A 153 22.32 2.76 -17.78
#